data_19ac2ffa81e6989b10fab5895a9ed6ed
#
_entry.id   19ac2ffa81e6989b10fab5895a9ed6ed
#
_cell.length_a   1.000
_cell.length_b   1.000
_cell.length_c   1.000
_cell.angle_alpha   90.00
_cell.angle_beta   90.00
_cell.angle_gamma   90.00
#
_symmetry.space_group_name_H-M   'P 1'
#
loop_
_entity.id
_entity.type
_entity.pdbx_description
1 polymer ?
#
loop_
_entity_poly.entity_id
_entity_poly.type
_entity_poly.pdbx_seq_one_letter_code
_entity_poly.pdbx_strand_id
1 'polypeptide(L)'
;QSDIAREGQMLVYAHYNIILAGLDDISKAINYVETSLFDCGIIINKQCFNQLELFECALPGNAINLNSYDKFLTTSDAAICLLFKEKLQVTENSPFLTYFTDRQGLPVGIDMSGKEGEKKYTNNSNFFVLGPSGSGKSFYVNSKVRQWVLDNTDIVLVDTGHSYSGMCEYYHGKYITYSESKPISMNPFRITEEEYNVEKKNFLKSLIFLIWKGANGEVKKQEEEIMDITIEKYYSFYFHPFNGYSDAEKEAIRENLLLEFQVNAEEFENEREKEERKILSEKIDKLQQLVEKGEGGEKTNAERAIQNILIEKGFTRQELDNPETRLLSVIERRIQKKEDILKEIKVESLSFNSFYEFSLRIIPIICKENKIDFDITNYKFLLKKFYKGGQLEKTLNEDFDTSLFEEPFIVFEIDAIKDDPELFPIVTLIIMDVFIQKMRLKKNRKALIIEEAWL
;
A
#
# COMPACT_ATOMS: atom_id res chain seq x y z
N GLN A 1 -53.87 -13.40 28.35
CA GLN A 1 -53.28 -14.75 28.36
C GLN A 1 -53.11 -15.32 26.95
N SER A 2 -54.07 -15.10 26.02
CA SER A 2 -54.01 -15.62 24.67
C SER A 2 -52.86 -15.03 23.82
N ASP A 3 -52.53 -13.76 23.99
CA ASP A 3 -51.49 -13.09 23.20
C ASP A 3 -50.08 -13.46 23.72
N ILE A 4 -49.93 -13.61 25.00
CA ILE A 4 -48.67 -14.08 25.65
C ILE A 4 -48.33 -15.52 25.17
N ALA A 5 -49.35 -16.38 25.12
CA ALA A 5 -49.18 -17.76 24.68
C ALA A 5 -48.85 -17.84 23.14
N ARG A 6 -49.36 -16.90 22.32
CA ARG A 6 -49.05 -16.82 20.89
C ARG A 6 -47.59 -16.40 20.63
N GLU A 7 -47.04 -15.55 21.49
CA GLU A 7 -45.64 -15.09 21.39
C GLU A 7 -44.64 -16.07 22.04
N GLY A 8 -45.10 -17.21 22.56
CA GLY A 8 -44.23 -18.22 23.21
C GLY A 8 -43.65 -17.77 24.56
N GLN A 9 -44.17 -16.72 25.14
CA GLN A 9 -43.72 -16.22 26.46
C GLN A 9 -44.35 -17.01 27.60
N MET A 10 -43.59 -17.26 28.63
CA MET A 10 -44.08 -17.87 29.89
C MET A 10 -44.40 -16.82 30.92
N LEU A 11 -45.46 -17.02 31.68
CA LEU A 11 -45.74 -16.24 32.90
C LEU A 11 -44.97 -16.82 34.08
N VAL A 12 -44.27 -15.96 34.80
CA VAL A 12 -43.50 -16.34 35.98
C VAL A 12 -43.79 -15.41 37.14
N TYR A 13 -43.64 -15.91 38.34
CA TYR A 13 -43.65 -15.08 39.54
C TYR A 13 -42.21 -14.63 39.82
N ALA A 14 -41.99 -13.33 39.93
CA ALA A 14 -40.70 -12.74 40.18
C ALA A 14 -40.72 -11.88 41.43
N HIS A 15 -39.55 -11.75 42.07
CA HIS A 15 -39.27 -10.80 43.14
C HIS A 15 -37.81 -10.33 42.96
N TYR A 16 -37.59 -9.03 43.16
CA TYR A 16 -36.26 -8.46 43.16
C TYR A 16 -35.98 -7.78 44.47
N ASN A 17 -34.83 -8.07 45.06
CA ASN A 17 -34.43 -7.57 46.34
C ASN A 17 -33.02 -6.94 46.25
N ILE A 18 -32.85 -5.74 46.78
CA ILE A 18 -31.56 -5.06 46.81
C ILE A 18 -31.17 -4.91 48.31
N ILE A 19 -30.07 -5.53 48.69
CA ILE A 19 -29.53 -5.49 50.04
C ILE A 19 -28.39 -4.47 50.04
N LEU A 20 -28.51 -3.45 50.89
CA LEU A 20 -27.47 -2.48 51.16
C LEU A 20 -26.90 -2.72 52.56
N ALA A 21 -25.60 -2.90 52.66
CA ALA A 21 -24.90 -3.08 53.92
C ALA A 21 -23.70 -2.12 54.01
N GLY A 22 -23.45 -1.59 55.21
CA GLY A 22 -22.32 -0.72 55.49
C GLY A 22 -22.03 -0.66 56.98
N LEU A 23 -20.84 -0.26 57.37
CA LEU A 23 -20.42 -0.09 58.75
C LEU A 23 -20.88 1.25 59.34
N ASP A 24 -21.13 2.23 58.46
CA ASP A 24 -21.55 3.59 58.83
C ASP A 24 -22.95 3.91 58.29
N ASP A 25 -23.32 5.20 58.29
CA ASP A 25 -24.58 5.67 57.73
C ASP A 25 -24.69 5.40 56.22
N ILE A 26 -25.61 4.52 55.84
CA ILE A 26 -25.87 4.10 54.47
C ILE A 26 -26.88 4.98 53.73
N SER A 27 -27.35 6.07 54.32
CA SER A 27 -28.40 6.95 53.78
C SER A 27 -28.03 7.49 52.39
N LYS A 28 -26.76 7.82 52.14
CA LYS A 28 -26.27 8.25 50.84
C LYS A 28 -26.37 7.14 49.78
N ALA A 29 -26.03 5.92 50.17
CA ALA A 29 -26.12 4.77 49.28
C ALA A 29 -27.57 4.44 48.91
N ILE A 30 -28.46 4.50 49.89
CA ILE A 30 -29.91 4.33 49.70
C ILE A 30 -30.43 5.37 48.73
N ASN A 31 -30.16 6.66 48.95
CA ASN A 31 -30.60 7.74 48.07
C ASN A 31 -30.06 7.58 46.64
N TYR A 32 -28.80 7.18 46.50
CA TYR A 32 -28.20 6.93 45.19
C TYR A 32 -28.90 5.79 44.42
N VAL A 33 -29.13 4.66 45.07
CA VAL A 33 -29.82 3.51 44.46
C VAL A 33 -31.27 3.88 44.13
N GLU A 34 -31.99 4.54 45.03
CA GLU A 34 -33.35 5.01 44.78
C GLU A 34 -33.44 5.93 43.56
N THR A 35 -32.55 6.93 43.46
CA THR A 35 -32.56 7.88 42.37
C THR A 35 -32.21 7.17 41.06
N SER A 36 -31.21 6.30 41.06
CA SER A 36 -30.79 5.57 39.88
C SER A 36 -31.90 4.64 39.35
N LEU A 37 -32.62 3.97 40.20
CA LEU A 37 -33.75 3.12 39.82
C LEU A 37 -34.94 3.95 39.34
N PHE A 38 -35.22 5.07 40.01
CA PHE A 38 -36.28 5.99 39.59
C PHE A 38 -36.02 6.56 38.20
N ASP A 39 -34.79 6.92 37.87
CA ASP A 39 -34.38 7.39 36.53
C ASP A 39 -34.57 6.29 35.45
N CYS A 40 -34.49 5.02 35.86
CA CYS A 40 -34.82 3.88 34.99
C CYS A 40 -36.34 3.56 34.97
N GLY A 41 -37.20 4.33 35.62
CA GLY A 41 -38.64 4.11 35.70
C GLY A 41 -39.04 3.00 36.67
N ILE A 42 -38.15 2.58 37.59
CA ILE A 42 -38.40 1.54 38.59
C ILE A 42 -38.71 2.19 39.92
N ILE A 43 -39.93 1.95 40.44
CA ILE A 43 -40.35 2.42 41.72
C ILE A 43 -40.17 1.31 42.77
N ILE A 44 -39.35 1.56 43.77
CA ILE A 44 -39.07 0.60 44.86
C ILE A 44 -40.10 0.71 45.97
N ASN A 45 -40.40 -0.41 46.60
CA ASN A 45 -41.20 -0.43 47.82
C ASN A 45 -40.30 -0.14 49.04
N LYS A 46 -40.49 1.04 49.64
CA LYS A 46 -39.73 1.49 50.80
C LYS A 46 -40.30 1.02 52.14
N GLN A 47 -41.56 0.59 52.14
CA GLN A 47 -42.28 0.23 53.37
C GLN A 47 -42.43 -1.29 53.43
N CYS A 48 -41.30 -1.99 53.58
CA CYS A 48 -41.31 -3.42 53.82
C CYS A 48 -41.28 -3.68 55.32
N PHE A 49 -42.32 -4.28 55.84
CA PHE A 49 -42.40 -4.67 57.27
C PHE A 49 -41.71 -6.01 57.53
N ASN A 50 -41.48 -6.81 56.54
CA ASN A 50 -40.89 -8.14 56.58
C ASN A 50 -39.41 -8.16 56.08
N GLN A 51 -38.62 -7.14 56.37
CA GLN A 51 -37.25 -7.00 55.88
C GLN A 51 -36.35 -8.17 56.26
N LEU A 52 -36.52 -8.74 57.48
CA LEU A 52 -35.72 -9.90 57.89
C LEU A 52 -36.05 -11.13 57.04
N GLU A 53 -37.33 -11.38 56.78
CA GLU A 53 -37.79 -12.47 55.94
C GLU A 53 -37.26 -12.34 54.50
N LEU A 54 -37.32 -11.13 53.92
CA LEU A 54 -36.78 -10.85 52.58
C LEU A 54 -35.27 -11.04 52.55
N PHE A 55 -34.55 -10.67 53.61
CA PHE A 55 -33.12 -10.92 53.72
C PHE A 55 -32.81 -12.42 53.76
N GLU A 56 -33.54 -13.16 54.61
CA GLU A 56 -33.39 -14.61 54.70
C GLU A 56 -33.70 -15.32 53.38
N CYS A 57 -34.73 -14.87 52.67
CA CYS A 57 -35.09 -15.40 51.35
C CYS A 57 -34.04 -15.09 50.25
N ALA A 58 -33.21 -14.05 50.41
CA ALA A 58 -32.13 -13.71 49.51
C ALA A 58 -30.88 -14.60 49.69
N LEU A 59 -30.79 -15.35 50.78
CA LEU A 59 -29.70 -16.29 51.02
C LEU A 59 -29.80 -17.48 50.04
N PRO A 60 -28.67 -18.05 49.57
CA PRO A 60 -28.66 -19.18 48.65
C PRO A 60 -29.51 -20.36 49.19
N GLY A 61 -30.45 -20.83 48.37
CA GLY A 61 -31.34 -21.95 48.69
C GLY A 61 -32.63 -21.57 49.44
N ASN A 62 -32.78 -20.36 49.93
CA ASN A 62 -33.95 -19.96 50.74
C ASN A 62 -35.08 -19.26 49.97
N ALA A 63 -34.90 -19.03 48.70
CA ALA A 63 -35.90 -18.33 47.86
C ALA A 63 -37.27 -19.02 47.84
N ILE A 64 -37.35 -20.32 48.17
CA ILE A 64 -38.59 -21.08 48.23
C ILE A 64 -39.51 -20.55 49.36
N ASN A 65 -38.96 -19.97 50.39
CA ASN A 65 -39.70 -19.45 51.55
C ASN A 65 -40.34 -18.08 51.28
N LEU A 66 -40.10 -17.48 50.15
CA LEU A 66 -40.67 -16.18 49.79
C LEU A 66 -42.21 -16.24 49.68
N ASN A 67 -42.89 -15.37 50.40
CA ASN A 67 -44.34 -15.32 50.45
C ASN A 67 -44.96 -14.91 49.11
N SER A 68 -46.19 -15.37 48.87
CA SER A 68 -46.92 -15.09 47.62
C SER A 68 -47.23 -13.61 47.41
N TYR A 69 -47.41 -12.84 48.50
CA TYR A 69 -47.70 -11.41 48.43
C TYR A 69 -46.46 -10.54 48.05
N ASP A 70 -45.27 -11.09 48.20
CA ASP A 70 -44.03 -10.42 47.76
C ASP A 70 -43.67 -10.73 46.33
N LYS A 71 -44.41 -11.62 45.67
CA LYS A 71 -44.20 -12.01 44.28
C LYS A 71 -45.15 -11.25 43.35
N PHE A 72 -44.63 -10.78 42.25
CA PHE A 72 -45.46 -10.22 41.19
C PHE A 72 -45.42 -11.10 39.94
N LEU A 73 -46.55 -11.13 39.24
CA LEU A 73 -46.67 -11.89 38.00
C LEU A 73 -46.11 -11.05 36.85
N THR A 74 -45.20 -11.64 36.07
CA THR A 74 -44.61 -11.00 34.90
C THR A 74 -44.32 -12.03 33.82
N THR A 75 -43.84 -11.59 32.64
CA THR A 75 -43.37 -12.49 31.60
C THR A 75 -41.91 -12.94 31.88
N SER A 76 -41.54 -14.13 31.41
CA SER A 76 -40.16 -14.65 31.51
C SER A 76 -39.15 -13.68 30.99
N ASP A 77 -39.41 -13.02 29.86
CA ASP A 77 -38.49 -12.09 29.21
C ASP A 77 -38.26 -10.83 30.05
N ALA A 78 -39.34 -10.29 30.63
CA ALA A 78 -39.23 -9.15 31.56
C ALA A 78 -38.49 -9.52 32.86
N ALA A 79 -38.76 -10.70 33.42
CA ALA A 79 -38.04 -11.18 34.59
C ALA A 79 -36.54 -11.35 34.32
N ILE A 80 -36.18 -11.89 33.15
CA ILE A 80 -34.78 -12.12 32.76
C ILE A 80 -34.04 -10.78 32.56
N CYS A 81 -34.73 -9.71 32.17
CA CYS A 81 -34.07 -8.38 31.97
C CYS A 81 -33.42 -7.82 33.21
N LEU A 82 -33.98 -8.13 34.42
CA LEU A 82 -33.45 -7.67 35.69
C LEU A 82 -32.51 -8.68 36.39
N LEU A 83 -32.30 -9.86 35.77
CA LEU A 83 -31.30 -10.78 36.27
C LEU A 83 -29.92 -10.32 35.84
N PHE A 84 -28.99 -10.38 36.80
CA PHE A 84 -27.58 -10.18 36.51
C PHE A 84 -27.09 -11.28 35.56
N LYS A 85 -26.85 -10.89 34.32
CA LYS A 85 -26.43 -11.77 33.25
C LYS A 85 -24.97 -11.51 32.87
N GLU A 86 -24.07 -11.67 33.80
CA GLU A 86 -22.69 -11.82 33.35
C GLU A 86 -22.51 -13.28 32.90
N LYS A 87 -22.57 -13.46 31.59
CA LYS A 87 -22.02 -14.66 31.00
C LYS A 87 -20.52 -14.64 31.25
N LEU A 88 -20.03 -15.56 32.07
CA LEU A 88 -18.60 -15.76 32.24
C LEU A 88 -17.98 -15.84 30.84
N GLN A 89 -17.03 -14.98 30.58
CA GLN A 89 -16.29 -15.04 29.34
C GLN A 89 -15.51 -16.36 29.33
N VAL A 90 -15.53 -17.04 28.20
CA VAL A 90 -14.87 -18.34 28.06
C VAL A 90 -13.56 -18.12 27.33
N THR A 91 -12.48 -18.65 27.89
CA THR A 91 -11.19 -18.72 27.19
C THR A 91 -11.33 -19.43 25.86
N GLU A 92 -10.76 -18.88 24.82
CA GLU A 92 -10.73 -19.48 23.48
C GLU A 92 -9.90 -20.78 23.49
N ASN A 93 -10.21 -21.70 22.60
CA ASN A 93 -9.41 -22.91 22.41
C ASN A 93 -8.33 -22.68 21.36
N SER A 94 -7.16 -22.21 21.79
CA SER A 94 -6.03 -21.92 20.93
C SER A 94 -4.70 -22.08 21.69
N PRO A 95 -3.62 -22.47 21.04
CA PRO A 95 -2.28 -22.47 21.63
C PRO A 95 -1.68 -21.06 21.78
N PHE A 96 -2.29 -20.04 21.16
CA PHE A 96 -1.75 -18.68 21.10
C PHE A 96 -2.53 -17.68 21.95
N LEU A 97 -2.94 -18.10 23.15
CA LEU A 97 -3.75 -17.28 24.04
C LEU A 97 -2.98 -16.12 24.67
N THR A 98 -3.62 -14.97 24.65
CA THR A 98 -3.28 -13.82 25.47
C THR A 98 -4.26 -13.73 26.60
N TYR A 99 -3.78 -13.70 27.83
CA TYR A 99 -4.64 -13.61 28.99
C TYR A 99 -4.89 -12.16 29.42
N PHE A 100 -6.16 -11.87 29.56
CA PHE A 100 -6.67 -10.62 30.16
C PHE A 100 -7.46 -10.97 31.40
N THR A 101 -7.70 -9.99 32.25
CA THR A 101 -8.65 -10.13 33.35
C THR A 101 -9.95 -9.42 32.99
N ASP A 102 -11.07 -10.08 33.27
CA ASP A 102 -12.38 -9.43 33.20
C ASP A 102 -12.58 -8.48 34.38
N ARG A 103 -13.77 -7.88 34.49
CA ARG A 103 -14.09 -6.97 35.59
C ARG A 103 -14.18 -7.66 36.94
N GLN A 104 -14.38 -8.96 37.00
CA GLN A 104 -14.39 -9.76 38.20
C GLN A 104 -13.01 -10.30 38.58
N GLY A 105 -11.98 -9.99 37.82
CA GLY A 105 -10.62 -10.46 38.04
C GLY A 105 -10.37 -11.88 37.53
N LEU A 106 -11.30 -12.47 36.75
CA LEU A 106 -11.13 -13.80 36.20
C LEU A 106 -10.25 -13.73 34.94
N PRO A 107 -9.30 -14.66 34.77
CA PRO A 107 -8.47 -14.70 33.56
C PRO A 107 -9.27 -15.19 32.34
N VAL A 108 -9.22 -14.44 31.25
CA VAL A 108 -9.82 -14.80 29.95
C VAL A 108 -8.75 -14.81 28.90
N GLY A 109 -8.57 -15.95 28.24
CA GLY A 109 -7.64 -16.12 27.16
C GLY A 109 -8.28 -15.80 25.81
N ILE A 110 -7.64 -14.93 25.05
CA ILE A 110 -8.08 -14.50 23.72
C ILE A 110 -6.95 -14.75 22.72
N ASP A 111 -7.27 -15.38 21.60
CA ASP A 111 -6.33 -15.56 20.50
C ASP A 111 -6.43 -14.38 19.52
N MET A 112 -5.42 -13.53 19.53
CA MET A 112 -5.31 -12.35 18.66
C MET A 112 -4.70 -12.67 17.29
N SER A 113 -4.48 -13.94 16.95
CA SER A 113 -3.86 -14.33 15.69
C SER A 113 -4.77 -14.26 14.46
N GLY A 114 -6.06 -14.03 14.66
CA GLY A 114 -7.06 -13.97 13.58
C GLY A 114 -7.33 -15.31 12.87
N LYS A 115 -6.76 -16.44 13.37
CA LYS A 115 -7.06 -17.75 12.78
C LYS A 115 -8.49 -18.17 13.10
N GLU A 116 -9.17 -18.78 12.13
CA GLU A 116 -10.50 -19.34 12.30
C GLU A 116 -10.51 -20.43 13.40
N GLY A 117 -11.56 -20.45 14.20
CA GLY A 117 -11.79 -21.42 15.25
C GLY A 117 -13.17 -21.24 15.86
N GLU A 118 -13.66 -22.27 16.56
CA GLU A 118 -14.91 -22.17 17.32
C GLU A 118 -14.77 -21.14 18.46
N LYS A 119 -15.76 -20.28 18.62
CA LYS A 119 -15.88 -19.29 19.71
C LYS A 119 -14.73 -18.29 19.77
N LYS A 120 -14.49 -17.57 18.70
CA LYS A 120 -13.53 -16.45 18.69
C LYS A 120 -14.15 -15.12 19.11
N TYR A 121 -13.39 -14.35 19.87
CA TYR A 121 -13.72 -12.95 20.20
C TYR A 121 -13.26 -11.99 19.10
N THR A 122 -12.26 -12.39 18.29
CA THR A 122 -11.72 -11.57 17.22
C THR A 122 -11.80 -12.31 15.88
N ASN A 123 -12.24 -11.62 14.84
CA ASN A 123 -12.32 -12.15 13.46
C ASN A 123 -11.20 -11.62 12.56
N ASN A 124 -10.26 -10.86 13.12
CA ASN A 124 -9.22 -10.18 12.39
C ASN A 124 -7.88 -10.30 13.13
N SER A 125 -6.79 -10.41 12.37
CA SER A 125 -5.42 -10.41 12.89
C SER A 125 -4.82 -9.02 13.07
N ASN A 126 -5.52 -7.97 12.60
CA ASN A 126 -5.09 -6.59 12.80
C ASN A 126 -5.74 -6.02 14.07
N PHE A 127 -4.96 -5.30 14.87
CA PHE A 127 -5.46 -4.66 16.07
C PHE A 127 -4.81 -3.29 16.27
N PHE A 128 -5.53 -2.44 16.97
CA PHE A 128 -5.12 -1.08 17.27
C PHE A 128 -5.12 -0.88 18.78
N VAL A 129 -4.01 -0.40 19.33
CA VAL A 129 -3.84 -0.13 20.77
C VAL A 129 -3.87 1.38 20.98
N LEU A 130 -4.93 1.88 21.61
CA LEU A 130 -5.11 3.29 21.88
C LEU A 130 -5.07 3.56 23.39
N GLY A 131 -4.42 4.65 23.78
CA GLY A 131 -4.39 5.12 25.16
C GLY A 131 -3.56 6.39 25.31
N PRO A 132 -3.82 7.23 26.31
CA PRO A 132 -3.02 8.42 26.58
C PRO A 132 -1.59 8.06 26.99
N SER A 133 -0.70 9.04 27.01
CA SER A 133 0.67 8.87 27.49
C SER A 133 0.64 8.34 28.95
N GLY A 134 1.51 7.38 29.25
CA GLY A 134 1.56 6.75 30.58
C GLY A 134 0.48 5.71 30.88
N SER A 135 -0.44 5.42 29.95
CA SER A 135 -1.50 4.42 30.13
C SER A 135 -1.04 2.96 30.08
N GLY A 136 0.21 2.71 29.76
CA GLY A 136 0.78 1.37 29.67
C GLY A 136 0.74 0.73 28.28
N LYS A 137 0.54 1.50 27.19
CA LYS A 137 0.57 0.98 25.80
C LYS A 137 1.82 0.16 25.52
N SER A 138 3.00 0.75 25.67
CA SER A 138 4.28 0.08 25.40
C SER A 138 4.52 -1.10 26.34
N PHE A 139 4.09 -1.03 27.61
CA PHE A 139 4.12 -2.16 28.55
C PHE A 139 3.27 -3.34 28.02
N TYR A 140 2.05 -3.05 27.58
CA TYR A 140 1.17 -4.05 26.98
C TYR A 140 1.79 -4.68 25.72
N VAL A 141 2.29 -3.86 24.80
CA VAL A 141 2.91 -4.33 23.56
C VAL A 141 4.18 -5.15 23.84
N ASN A 142 5.01 -4.71 24.80
CA ASN A 142 6.17 -5.49 25.26
C ASN A 142 5.75 -6.90 25.77
N SER A 143 4.66 -6.98 26.54
CA SER A 143 4.11 -8.27 26.99
C SER A 143 3.70 -9.17 25.80
N LYS A 144 3.15 -8.58 24.72
CA LYS A 144 2.80 -9.32 23.49
C LYS A 144 4.01 -9.77 22.72
N VAL A 145 4.97 -8.89 22.51
CA VAL A 145 6.23 -9.21 21.85
C VAL A 145 6.91 -10.39 22.53
N ARG A 146 7.02 -10.34 23.88
CA ARG A 146 7.55 -11.45 24.67
C ARG A 146 6.84 -12.77 24.37
N GLN A 147 5.52 -12.78 24.38
CA GLN A 147 4.73 -13.99 24.12
C GLN A 147 4.95 -14.48 22.69
N TRP A 148 4.90 -13.59 21.70
CA TRP A 148 5.05 -13.96 20.30
C TRP A 148 6.44 -14.47 19.96
N VAL A 149 7.50 -13.94 20.59
CA VAL A 149 8.86 -14.48 20.45
C VAL A 149 8.91 -15.91 20.99
N LEU A 150 8.30 -16.18 22.16
CA LEU A 150 8.22 -17.52 22.73
C LEU A 150 7.40 -18.48 21.85
N ASP A 151 6.38 -17.97 21.15
CA ASP A 151 5.55 -18.72 20.21
C ASP A 151 6.18 -18.87 18.81
N ASN A 152 7.46 -18.54 18.67
CA ASN A 152 8.21 -18.60 17.40
C ASN A 152 7.57 -17.78 16.27
N THR A 153 7.07 -16.59 16.61
CA THR A 153 6.54 -15.60 15.67
C THR A 153 7.67 -14.67 15.25
N ASP A 154 7.87 -14.48 13.95
CA ASP A 154 8.80 -13.46 13.43
C ASP A 154 8.20 -12.08 13.64
N ILE A 155 8.95 -11.17 14.24
CA ILE A 155 8.48 -9.83 14.61
C ILE A 155 9.35 -8.78 13.95
N VAL A 156 8.68 -7.84 13.27
CA VAL A 156 9.27 -6.58 12.83
C VAL A 156 8.57 -5.46 13.59
N LEU A 157 9.34 -4.66 14.31
CA LEU A 157 8.83 -3.59 15.16
C LEU A 157 9.44 -2.26 14.75
N VAL A 158 8.61 -1.25 14.57
CA VAL A 158 9.00 0.14 14.34
C VAL A 158 8.76 0.91 15.63
N ASP A 159 9.82 1.45 16.23
CA ASP A 159 9.80 2.19 17.49
C ASP A 159 10.28 3.63 17.29
N THR A 160 9.74 4.54 18.10
CA THR A 160 10.09 5.96 18.11
C THR A 160 10.36 6.47 19.53
N GLY A 161 10.88 5.62 20.41
CA GLY A 161 11.09 6.01 21.80
C GLY A 161 12.01 5.09 22.59
N HIS A 162 12.81 4.29 21.92
CA HIS A 162 13.76 3.32 22.50
C HIS A 162 13.14 2.35 23.51
N SER A 163 11.83 2.06 23.37
CA SER A 163 11.08 1.26 24.33
C SER A 163 11.41 -0.23 24.29
N TYR A 164 12.03 -0.72 23.24
CA TYR A 164 12.26 -2.14 22.97
C TYR A 164 13.72 -2.56 22.93
N SER A 165 14.68 -1.67 23.18
CA SER A 165 16.11 -1.97 23.14
C SER A 165 16.52 -3.11 24.07
N GLY A 166 16.11 -3.06 25.35
CA GLY A 166 16.42 -4.10 26.34
C GLY A 166 15.77 -5.46 26.00
N MET A 167 14.56 -5.46 25.45
CA MET A 167 13.91 -6.70 25.02
C MET A 167 14.61 -7.29 23.79
N CYS A 168 14.98 -6.45 22.84
CA CYS A 168 15.71 -6.86 21.65
C CYS A 168 17.04 -7.51 22.00
N GLU A 169 17.79 -6.92 22.95
CA GLU A 169 19.02 -7.47 23.47
C GLU A 169 18.80 -8.81 24.18
N TYR A 170 17.77 -8.90 25.04
CA TYR A 170 17.46 -10.11 25.80
C TYR A 170 17.14 -11.31 24.91
N TYR A 171 16.41 -11.10 23.81
CA TYR A 171 16.04 -12.14 22.85
C TYR A 171 17.02 -12.28 21.68
N HIS A 172 18.19 -11.63 21.76
CA HIS A 172 19.20 -11.63 20.70
C HIS A 172 18.69 -11.17 19.34
N GLY A 173 17.72 -10.26 19.34
CA GLY A 173 17.18 -9.67 18.13
C GLY A 173 18.10 -8.61 17.51
N LYS A 174 17.76 -8.17 16.33
CA LYS A 174 18.49 -7.12 15.61
C LYS A 174 17.89 -5.76 15.91
N TYR A 175 18.67 -4.88 16.59
CA TYR A 175 18.27 -3.51 16.86
C TYR A 175 18.95 -2.57 15.85
N ILE A 176 18.15 -1.89 15.02
CA ILE A 176 18.61 -1.04 13.93
C ILE A 176 18.20 0.39 14.24
N THR A 177 19.19 1.28 14.39
CA THR A 177 18.96 2.70 14.61
C THR A 177 19.32 3.50 13.37
N TYR A 178 18.59 4.56 13.11
CA TYR A 178 18.95 5.53 12.09
C TYR A 178 20.03 6.49 12.61
N SER A 179 21.05 6.74 11.79
CA SER A 179 21.96 7.88 11.95
C SER A 179 22.39 8.38 10.58
N GLU A 180 22.78 9.65 10.46
CA GLU A 180 23.28 10.22 9.20
C GLU A 180 24.49 9.48 8.64
N SER A 181 25.37 8.97 9.52
CA SER A 181 26.54 8.19 9.12
C SER A 181 26.19 6.75 8.73
N LYS A 182 25.11 6.21 9.29
CA LYS A 182 24.61 4.85 9.02
C LYS A 182 23.09 4.92 8.84
N PRO A 183 22.63 5.36 7.68
CA PRO A 183 21.19 5.40 7.39
C PRO A 183 20.62 3.98 7.34
N ILE A 184 19.32 3.87 7.59
CA ILE A 184 18.58 2.65 7.25
C ILE A 184 18.50 2.61 5.73
N SER A 185 19.33 1.78 5.13
CA SER A 185 19.45 1.66 3.68
C SER A 185 18.85 0.36 3.20
N MET A 186 18.18 0.44 2.09
CA MET A 186 17.66 -0.72 1.37
C MET A 186 17.49 -0.35 -0.09
N ASN A 187 18.02 -1.18 -0.96
CA ASN A 187 17.75 -1.07 -2.38
C ASN A 187 16.47 -1.85 -2.75
N PRO A 188 15.32 -1.20 -2.80
CA PRO A 188 14.05 -1.87 -3.07
C PRO A 188 13.89 -2.27 -4.55
N PHE A 189 14.77 -1.79 -5.43
CA PHE A 189 14.75 -2.10 -6.86
C PHE A 189 15.42 -3.44 -7.18
N ARG A 190 16.28 -3.93 -6.27
CA ARG A 190 17.00 -5.19 -6.48
C ARG A 190 16.11 -6.38 -6.16
N ILE A 191 15.56 -6.98 -7.21
CA ILE A 191 14.67 -8.13 -7.15
C ILE A 191 15.00 -9.11 -8.27
N THR A 192 14.60 -10.36 -8.11
CA THR A 192 14.63 -11.36 -9.17
C THR A 192 13.38 -11.23 -10.06
N GLU A 193 13.39 -11.87 -11.21
CA GLU A 193 12.26 -11.87 -12.13
C GLU A 193 11.01 -12.49 -11.49
N GLU A 194 11.17 -13.54 -10.67
CA GLU A 194 10.07 -14.20 -9.97
C GLU A 194 9.46 -13.32 -8.86
N GLU A 195 10.23 -12.41 -8.29
CA GLU A 195 9.78 -11.46 -7.27
C GLU A 195 9.04 -10.25 -7.87
N TYR A 196 9.21 -10.00 -9.18
CA TYR A 196 8.52 -8.93 -9.87
C TYR A 196 7.05 -9.28 -10.07
N ASN A 197 6.19 -8.71 -9.24
CA ASN A 197 4.75 -8.91 -9.27
C ASN A 197 4.00 -7.58 -9.09
N VAL A 198 2.68 -7.65 -9.15
CA VAL A 198 1.80 -6.47 -9.05
C VAL A 198 2.01 -5.72 -7.73
N GLU A 199 2.21 -6.43 -6.61
CA GLU A 199 2.43 -5.80 -5.30
C GLU A 199 3.74 -5.04 -5.27
N LYS A 200 4.82 -5.62 -5.79
CA LYS A 200 6.13 -4.98 -5.86
C LYS A 200 6.12 -3.77 -6.80
N LYS A 201 5.45 -3.88 -7.94
CA LYS A 201 5.23 -2.75 -8.87
C LYS A 201 4.52 -1.61 -8.16
N ASN A 202 3.41 -1.89 -7.45
CA ASN A 202 2.65 -0.88 -6.71
C ASN A 202 3.47 -0.26 -5.57
N PHE A 203 4.26 -1.06 -4.86
CA PHE A 203 5.17 -0.57 -3.84
C PHE A 203 6.19 0.42 -4.41
N LEU A 204 6.89 0.06 -5.48
CA LEU A 204 7.87 0.94 -6.12
C LEU A 204 7.23 2.22 -6.66
N LYS A 205 6.04 2.12 -7.24
CA LYS A 205 5.25 3.26 -7.67
C LYS A 205 4.94 4.20 -6.50
N SER A 206 4.45 3.66 -5.39
CA SER A 206 4.16 4.43 -4.17
C SER A 206 5.41 5.11 -3.61
N LEU A 207 6.54 4.41 -3.59
CA LEU A 207 7.82 4.96 -3.15
C LEU A 207 8.26 6.15 -4.03
N ILE A 208 8.17 6.00 -5.34
CA ILE A 208 8.57 7.06 -6.27
C ILE A 208 7.65 8.27 -6.13
N PHE A 209 6.33 8.08 -5.98
CA PHE A 209 5.41 9.18 -5.76
C PHE A 209 5.61 9.84 -4.40
N LEU A 210 5.92 9.08 -3.37
CA LEU A 210 6.23 9.62 -2.06
C LEU A 210 7.45 10.54 -2.12
N ILE A 211 8.50 10.15 -2.84
CA ILE A 211 9.69 10.98 -3.06
C ILE A 211 9.38 12.21 -3.92
N TRP A 212 8.57 12.05 -4.96
CA TRP A 212 8.29 13.10 -5.92
C TRP A 212 7.26 14.12 -5.43
N LYS A 213 6.17 13.64 -4.85
CA LYS A 213 5.00 14.47 -4.48
C LYS A 213 4.89 14.68 -2.96
N GLY A 214 5.62 13.89 -2.15
CA GLY A 214 5.45 13.85 -0.70
C GLY A 214 4.20 13.07 -0.27
N ALA A 215 4.02 12.91 1.04
CA ALA A 215 2.93 12.11 1.61
C ALA A 215 1.52 12.65 1.30
N ASN A 216 1.38 13.98 1.11
CA ASN A 216 0.10 14.65 0.86
C ASN A 216 -0.05 15.17 -0.58
N GLY A 217 0.85 14.80 -1.49
CA GLY A 217 0.84 15.29 -2.86
C GLY A 217 -0.22 14.61 -3.71
N GLU A 218 -0.94 15.37 -4.51
CA GLU A 218 -1.89 14.83 -5.47
C GLU A 218 -1.17 14.22 -6.67
N VAL A 219 -1.53 12.98 -6.99
CA VAL A 219 -1.03 12.26 -8.15
C VAL A 219 -2.12 12.23 -9.22
N LYS A 220 -1.78 12.70 -10.41
CA LYS A 220 -2.71 12.65 -11.55
C LYS A 220 -2.73 11.24 -12.14
N LYS A 221 -3.88 10.79 -12.60
CA LYS A 221 -4.03 9.48 -13.23
C LYS A 221 -3.07 9.23 -14.39
N GLN A 222 -2.77 10.27 -15.17
CA GLN A 222 -1.79 10.21 -16.25
C GLN A 222 -0.36 9.97 -15.74
N GLU A 223 0.00 10.58 -14.61
CA GLU A 223 1.31 10.37 -13.97
C GLU A 223 1.45 8.93 -13.44
N GLU A 224 0.35 8.38 -12.89
CA GLU A 224 0.31 6.96 -12.46
C GLU A 224 0.57 6.02 -13.63
N GLU A 225 -0.12 6.21 -14.75
CA GLU A 225 0.01 5.37 -15.94
C GLU A 225 1.43 5.44 -16.54
N ILE A 226 1.99 6.64 -16.64
CA ILE A 226 3.37 6.84 -17.11
C ILE A 226 4.35 6.09 -16.19
N MET A 227 4.15 6.17 -14.88
CA MET A 227 5.03 5.49 -13.92
C MET A 227 4.89 3.97 -13.99
N ASP A 228 3.67 3.47 -14.15
CA ASP A 228 3.41 2.04 -14.35
C ASP A 228 4.13 1.49 -15.58
N ILE A 229 4.05 2.19 -16.70
CA ILE A 229 4.76 1.83 -17.94
C ILE A 229 6.29 1.94 -17.75
N THR A 230 6.74 2.97 -17.02
CA THR A 230 8.18 3.19 -16.79
C THR A 230 8.80 2.08 -15.97
N ILE A 231 8.14 1.67 -14.85
CA ILE A 231 8.60 0.59 -13.97
C ILE A 231 8.61 -0.75 -14.76
N GLU A 232 7.54 -1.03 -15.50
CA GLU A 232 7.43 -2.24 -16.31
C GLU A 232 8.54 -2.34 -17.35
N LYS A 233 8.78 -1.25 -18.10
CA LYS A 233 9.88 -1.18 -19.07
C LYS A 233 11.26 -1.30 -18.42
N TYR A 234 11.45 -0.72 -17.21
CA TYR A 234 12.72 -0.81 -16.51
C TYR A 234 13.11 -2.26 -16.21
N TYR A 235 12.21 -3.05 -15.65
CA TYR A 235 12.47 -4.47 -15.39
C TYR A 235 12.52 -5.30 -16.66
N SER A 236 11.67 -5.00 -17.64
CA SER A 236 11.73 -5.66 -18.95
C SER A 236 13.09 -5.46 -19.61
N PHE A 237 13.66 -4.27 -19.60
CA PHE A 237 14.98 -3.98 -20.18
C PHE A 237 16.14 -4.62 -19.40
N TYR A 238 15.97 -4.87 -18.11
CA TYR A 238 16.96 -5.55 -17.32
C TYR A 238 16.94 -7.08 -17.55
N PHE A 239 15.77 -7.72 -17.43
CA PHE A 239 15.64 -9.16 -17.59
C PHE A 239 15.71 -9.60 -19.05
N HIS A 240 15.16 -8.80 -19.93
CA HIS A 240 15.11 -9.03 -21.38
C HIS A 240 15.62 -7.81 -22.13
N PRO A 241 16.94 -7.63 -22.27
CA PRO A 241 17.51 -6.48 -22.97
C PRO A 241 16.92 -6.30 -24.36
N PHE A 242 16.52 -5.06 -24.68
CA PHE A 242 15.90 -4.75 -25.94
C PHE A 242 16.87 -4.94 -27.11
N ASN A 243 16.61 -5.90 -27.97
CA ASN A 243 17.43 -6.23 -29.16
C ASN A 243 16.83 -5.74 -30.47
N GLY A 244 15.72 -5.04 -30.45
CA GLY A 244 14.94 -4.58 -31.58
C GLY A 244 13.51 -5.07 -31.56
N TYR A 245 12.67 -4.43 -32.34
CA TYR A 245 11.29 -4.87 -32.50
C TYR A 245 11.21 -6.11 -33.40
N SER A 246 10.36 -7.07 -33.06
CA SER A 246 9.96 -8.15 -33.91
C SER A 246 9.18 -7.62 -35.12
N ASP A 247 9.09 -8.42 -36.19
CA ASP A 247 8.35 -8.03 -37.40
C ASP A 247 6.87 -7.74 -37.10
N ALA A 248 6.25 -8.49 -36.19
CA ALA A 248 4.88 -8.26 -35.76
C ALA A 248 4.70 -6.94 -34.98
N GLU A 249 5.66 -6.58 -34.13
CA GLU A 249 5.65 -5.29 -33.41
C GLU A 249 5.87 -4.12 -34.36
N LYS A 250 6.78 -4.27 -35.35
CA LYS A 250 7.00 -3.26 -36.39
C LYS A 250 5.73 -3.02 -37.20
N GLU A 251 5.00 -4.10 -37.54
CA GLU A 251 3.74 -3.99 -38.26
C GLU A 251 2.67 -3.28 -37.45
N ALA A 252 2.51 -3.64 -36.16
CA ALA A 252 1.58 -2.98 -35.28
C ALA A 252 1.89 -1.48 -35.07
N ILE A 253 3.18 -1.13 -34.92
CA ILE A 253 3.63 0.27 -34.86
C ILE A 253 3.33 1.00 -36.17
N ARG A 254 3.55 0.33 -37.30
CA ARG A 254 3.28 0.88 -38.65
C ARG A 254 1.79 1.17 -38.81
N GLU A 255 0.91 0.23 -38.45
CA GLU A 255 -0.54 0.42 -38.53
C GLU A 255 -1.00 1.58 -37.65
N ASN A 256 -0.50 1.67 -36.42
CA ASN A 256 -0.83 2.78 -35.53
C ASN A 256 -0.39 4.14 -36.06
N LEU A 257 0.83 4.22 -36.61
CA LEU A 257 1.34 5.44 -37.27
C LEU A 257 0.53 5.79 -38.48
N LEU A 258 0.14 4.82 -39.32
CA LEU A 258 -0.71 5.05 -40.51
C LEU A 258 -2.08 5.62 -40.08
N LEU A 259 -2.70 5.08 -39.04
CA LEU A 259 -3.95 5.62 -38.48
C LEU A 259 -3.78 7.05 -37.98
N GLU A 260 -2.69 7.34 -37.26
CA GLU A 260 -2.39 8.69 -36.77
C GLU A 260 -2.23 9.67 -37.95
N PHE A 261 -1.61 9.26 -39.02
CA PHE A 261 -1.42 10.07 -40.23
C PHE A 261 -2.70 10.26 -41.05
N GLN A 262 -3.59 9.26 -41.07
CA GLN A 262 -4.90 9.40 -41.72
C GLN A 262 -5.81 10.40 -41.00
N VAL A 263 -5.71 10.49 -39.66
CA VAL A 263 -6.48 11.43 -38.87
C VAL A 263 -5.92 12.85 -38.94
N ASN A 264 -4.58 13.00 -39.12
CA ASN A 264 -3.88 14.29 -39.12
C ASN A 264 -3.20 14.58 -40.47
N ALA A 265 -3.81 14.17 -41.58
CA ALA A 265 -3.22 14.31 -42.94
C ALA A 265 -2.86 15.77 -43.27
N GLU A 266 -3.50 16.78 -42.66
CA GLU A 266 -3.21 18.20 -42.83
C GLU A 266 -1.89 18.64 -42.17
N GLU A 267 -1.41 17.97 -41.13
CA GLU A 267 -0.14 18.25 -40.45
C GLU A 267 1.09 17.75 -41.23
N PHE A 268 0.90 16.84 -42.18
CA PHE A 268 1.99 16.07 -42.83
C PHE A 268 2.61 16.72 -44.05
N GLU A 269 1.87 17.52 -44.75
CA GLU A 269 2.38 18.29 -45.88
C GLU A 269 2.02 19.75 -45.75
N ASN A 270 2.91 20.51 -45.13
CA ASN A 270 2.85 21.97 -45.19
C ASN A 270 2.81 22.36 -46.71
N GLU A 271 1.95 23.26 -47.10
CA GLU A 271 1.85 23.72 -48.52
C GLU A 271 3.22 24.06 -49.10
N ARG A 272 4.13 24.55 -48.27
CA ARG A 272 5.51 24.83 -48.62
C ARG A 272 6.33 23.59 -48.98
N GLU A 273 6.13 22.47 -48.28
CA GLU A 273 6.81 21.21 -48.61
C GLU A 273 6.22 20.55 -49.89
N LYS A 274 4.92 20.71 -50.11
CA LYS A 274 4.28 20.28 -51.37
C LYS A 274 4.83 21.02 -52.56
N GLU A 275 5.02 22.33 -52.43
CA GLU A 275 5.52 23.20 -53.49
C GLU A 275 7.02 22.95 -53.75
N GLU A 276 7.84 22.81 -52.69
CA GLU A 276 9.26 22.42 -52.79
C GLU A 276 9.44 21.06 -53.47
N ARG A 277 8.58 20.07 -53.15
CA ARG A 277 8.61 18.75 -53.75
C ARG A 277 8.24 18.80 -55.22
N LYS A 278 7.23 19.58 -55.58
CA LYS A 278 6.83 19.76 -56.98
C LYS A 278 7.93 20.40 -57.79
N ILE A 279 8.56 21.46 -57.29
CA ILE A 279 9.69 22.12 -57.93
C ILE A 279 10.89 21.15 -58.08
N LEU A 280 11.12 20.31 -57.07
CA LEU A 280 12.21 19.33 -57.09
C LEU A 280 11.96 18.23 -58.12
N SER A 281 10.72 17.72 -58.20
CA SER A 281 10.31 16.71 -59.20
C SER A 281 10.44 17.28 -60.60
N GLU A 282 9.94 18.49 -60.86
CA GLU A 282 10.07 19.16 -62.17
C GLU A 282 11.54 19.38 -62.58
N LYS A 283 12.42 19.70 -61.59
CA LYS A 283 13.85 19.90 -61.84
C LYS A 283 14.55 18.59 -62.17
N ILE A 284 14.20 17.50 -61.49
CA ILE A 284 14.74 16.16 -61.72
C ILE A 284 14.24 15.64 -63.09
N ASP A 285 12.97 15.86 -63.45
CA ASP A 285 12.41 15.47 -64.75
C ASP A 285 13.11 16.16 -65.92
N LYS A 286 13.43 17.45 -65.74
CA LYS A 286 14.24 18.17 -66.79
C LYS A 286 15.64 17.60 -66.87
N LEU A 287 16.31 17.26 -65.83
CA LEU A 287 17.61 16.63 -65.79
C LEU A 287 17.55 15.21 -66.41
N GLN A 288 16.45 14.48 -66.17
CA GLN A 288 16.24 13.15 -66.76
C GLN A 288 16.01 13.17 -68.23
N GLN A 289 15.33 14.18 -68.77
CA GLN A 289 15.24 14.41 -70.23
C GLN A 289 16.61 14.67 -70.84
N LEU A 290 17.54 15.32 -70.12
CA LEU A 290 18.91 15.53 -70.51
C LEU A 290 19.75 14.23 -70.53
N VAL A 291 19.42 13.33 -69.51
CA VAL A 291 20.05 11.95 -69.52
C VAL A 291 19.59 11.11 -70.66
N GLU A 292 18.32 11.23 -71.07
CA GLU A 292 17.74 10.47 -72.19
C GLU A 292 18.17 11.00 -73.59
N LYS A 293 18.36 12.31 -73.72
CA LYS A 293 18.68 12.96 -75.04
C LYS A 293 20.13 13.36 -75.18
N GLY A 294 20.92 13.38 -74.09
CA GLY A 294 22.31 13.81 -74.11
C GLY A 294 23.26 12.69 -74.45
N GLU A 295 24.37 13.01 -75.15
CA GLU A 295 25.42 12.09 -75.41
C GLU A 295 26.72 12.38 -74.67
N GLY A 296 27.43 11.32 -74.23
CA GLY A 296 28.74 11.45 -73.59
C GLY A 296 28.75 12.12 -72.22
N GLY A 297 29.54 13.18 -72.07
CA GLY A 297 29.74 13.87 -70.79
C GLY A 297 28.52 14.61 -70.21
N GLU A 298 27.56 15.02 -71.03
CA GLU A 298 26.33 15.67 -70.57
C GLU A 298 25.42 14.72 -69.80
N LYS A 299 25.32 13.48 -70.30
CA LYS A 299 24.57 12.41 -69.66
C LYS A 299 25.09 12.13 -68.20
N THR A 300 26.41 11.94 -68.10
CA THR A 300 27.08 11.63 -66.79
C THR A 300 26.96 12.78 -65.81
N ASN A 301 27.01 14.02 -66.30
CA ASN A 301 26.84 15.18 -65.47
C ASN A 301 25.38 15.36 -64.95
N ALA A 302 24.40 15.05 -65.79
CA ALA A 302 23.00 15.09 -65.44
C ALA A 302 22.65 13.98 -64.39
N GLU A 303 23.17 12.77 -64.59
CA GLU A 303 23.01 11.68 -63.62
C GLU A 303 23.60 12.02 -62.24
N ARG A 304 24.82 12.58 -62.22
CA ARG A 304 25.44 13.07 -60.97
C ARG A 304 24.64 14.18 -60.32
N ALA A 305 24.10 15.12 -61.11
CA ALA A 305 23.28 16.21 -60.57
C ALA A 305 21.99 15.68 -59.93
N ILE A 306 21.34 14.70 -60.52
CA ILE A 306 20.16 14.04 -59.96
C ILE A 306 20.51 13.35 -58.62
N GLN A 307 21.60 12.55 -58.61
CA GLN A 307 22.04 11.88 -57.38
C GLN A 307 22.40 12.85 -56.26
N ASN A 308 23.13 13.92 -56.59
CA ASN A 308 23.50 14.92 -55.60
C ASN A 308 22.28 15.63 -55.02
N ILE A 309 21.29 15.98 -55.83
CA ILE A 309 20.04 16.62 -55.39
C ILE A 309 19.25 15.65 -54.46
N LEU A 310 19.14 14.40 -54.84
CA LEU A 310 18.44 13.40 -54.06
C LEU A 310 19.12 13.16 -52.69
N ILE A 311 20.45 13.04 -52.66
CA ILE A 311 21.25 12.86 -51.46
C ILE A 311 21.17 14.11 -50.55
N GLU A 312 21.37 15.30 -51.12
CA GLU A 312 21.33 16.56 -50.36
C GLU A 312 19.99 16.82 -49.72
N LYS A 313 18.91 16.46 -50.36
CA LYS A 313 17.54 16.61 -49.88
C LYS A 313 17.00 15.39 -49.14
N GLY A 314 17.72 14.26 -49.12
CA GLY A 314 17.34 13.05 -48.40
C GLY A 314 16.11 12.35 -48.97
N PHE A 315 15.92 12.39 -50.29
CA PHE A 315 14.84 11.73 -51.02
C PHE A 315 15.35 10.62 -51.93
N THR A 316 14.53 9.60 -52.13
CA THR A 316 14.66 8.68 -53.25
C THR A 316 13.75 9.10 -54.41
N ARG A 317 14.03 8.63 -55.64
CA ARG A 317 13.19 8.95 -56.81
C ARG A 317 11.75 8.49 -56.62
N GLN A 318 11.56 7.28 -56.08
CA GLN A 318 10.23 6.70 -55.81
C GLN A 318 9.41 7.51 -54.78
N GLU A 319 10.08 8.09 -53.81
CA GLU A 319 9.44 8.95 -52.78
C GLU A 319 8.97 10.29 -53.38
N LEU A 320 9.57 10.79 -54.41
CA LEU A 320 9.12 11.99 -55.09
C LEU A 320 7.89 11.79 -55.97
N ASP A 321 7.81 10.62 -56.62
CA ASP A 321 6.76 10.32 -57.58
C ASP A 321 5.48 9.76 -56.94
N ASN A 322 5.60 9.12 -55.76
CA ASN A 322 4.47 8.53 -55.06
C ASN A 322 4.39 8.95 -53.56
N PRO A 323 3.36 9.72 -53.17
CA PRO A 323 3.16 10.17 -51.77
C PRO A 323 3.02 9.01 -50.76
N GLU A 324 2.43 7.88 -51.14
CA GLU A 324 2.26 6.73 -50.23
C GLU A 324 3.62 6.08 -49.95
N THR A 325 4.50 5.96 -50.95
CA THR A 325 5.85 5.43 -50.76
C THR A 325 6.67 6.32 -49.84
N ARG A 326 6.48 7.64 -49.89
CA ARG A 326 7.11 8.59 -48.98
C ARG A 326 6.61 8.44 -47.56
N LEU A 327 5.30 8.29 -47.38
CA LEU A 327 4.72 8.08 -46.08
C LEU A 327 5.29 6.82 -45.39
N LEU A 328 5.34 5.72 -46.11
CA LEU A 328 5.92 4.48 -45.65
C LEU A 328 7.40 4.63 -45.25
N SER A 329 8.20 5.33 -46.07
CA SER A 329 9.61 5.55 -45.73
C SER A 329 9.81 6.45 -44.51
N VAL A 330 8.96 7.43 -44.29
CA VAL A 330 8.98 8.26 -43.08
C VAL A 330 8.63 7.44 -41.85
N ILE A 331 7.64 6.57 -41.96
CA ILE A 331 7.25 5.65 -40.89
C ILE A 331 8.40 4.72 -40.54
N GLU A 332 9.04 4.07 -41.57
CA GLU A 332 10.17 3.18 -41.36
C GLU A 332 11.35 3.90 -40.67
N ARG A 333 11.67 5.11 -41.08
CA ARG A 333 12.71 5.93 -40.45
C ARG A 333 12.37 6.28 -38.98
N ARG A 334 11.10 6.53 -38.69
CA ARG A 334 10.67 6.77 -37.30
C ARG A 334 10.79 5.50 -36.46
N ILE A 335 10.38 4.35 -36.98
CA ILE A 335 10.52 3.05 -36.31
C ILE A 335 12.01 2.77 -36.05
N GLN A 336 12.86 2.90 -37.07
CA GLN A 336 14.29 2.66 -36.95
C GLN A 336 14.94 3.61 -35.93
N LYS A 337 14.64 4.91 -35.98
CA LYS A 337 15.17 5.88 -35.04
C LYS A 337 14.75 5.56 -33.60
N LYS A 338 13.51 5.13 -33.39
CA LYS A 338 13.02 4.71 -32.09
C LYS A 338 13.75 3.45 -31.62
N GLU A 339 13.90 2.48 -32.50
CA GLU A 339 14.61 1.23 -32.19
C GLU A 339 16.08 1.51 -31.81
N ASP A 340 16.77 2.40 -32.55
CA ASP A 340 18.15 2.80 -32.23
C ASP A 340 18.27 3.47 -30.90
N ILE A 341 17.35 4.40 -30.55
CA ILE A 341 17.31 5.06 -29.21
C ILE A 341 17.09 4.02 -28.13
N LEU A 342 16.17 3.07 -28.31
CA LEU A 342 15.88 2.05 -27.31
C LEU A 342 17.04 1.07 -27.12
N LYS A 343 17.77 0.71 -28.18
CA LYS A 343 18.97 -0.13 -28.11
C LYS A 343 20.13 0.51 -27.32
N GLU A 344 20.20 1.85 -27.31
CA GLU A 344 21.20 2.57 -26.51
C GLU A 344 20.87 2.59 -25.01
N ILE A 345 19.60 2.31 -24.63
CA ILE A 345 19.18 2.29 -23.24
C ILE A 345 19.47 0.91 -22.66
N LYS A 346 20.45 0.84 -21.75
CA LYS A 346 20.81 -0.38 -21.03
C LYS A 346 20.59 -0.20 -19.54
N VAL A 347 20.07 -1.22 -18.90
CA VAL A 347 19.96 -1.33 -17.45
C VAL A 347 20.95 -2.41 -17.00
N GLU A 348 22.09 -2.02 -16.44
CA GLU A 348 23.16 -2.96 -16.07
C GLU A 348 23.00 -3.49 -14.66
N SER A 349 22.34 -2.73 -13.79
CA SER A 349 22.11 -3.09 -12.38
C SER A 349 20.76 -2.57 -11.93
N LEU A 350 20.16 -3.24 -10.94
CA LEU A 350 18.92 -2.81 -10.32
C LEU A 350 19.20 -1.96 -9.10
N SER A 351 18.95 -0.65 -9.19
CA SER A 351 19.11 0.33 -8.11
C SER A 351 18.24 1.55 -8.38
N PHE A 352 18.06 2.41 -7.39
CA PHE A 352 17.41 3.70 -7.62
C PHE A 352 18.19 4.55 -8.64
N ASN A 353 19.53 4.52 -8.61
CA ASN A 353 20.35 5.26 -9.55
C ASN A 353 20.08 4.86 -11.01
N SER A 354 20.09 3.56 -11.29
CA SER A 354 19.81 3.06 -12.65
C SER A 354 18.36 3.30 -13.06
N PHE A 355 17.40 3.17 -12.14
CA PHE A 355 16.00 3.51 -12.38
C PHE A 355 15.81 5.00 -12.71
N TYR A 356 16.47 5.88 -11.96
CA TYR A 356 16.41 7.32 -12.19
C TYR A 356 16.96 7.68 -13.58
N GLU A 357 18.13 7.17 -13.94
CA GLU A 357 18.72 7.39 -15.26
C GLU A 357 17.84 6.84 -16.38
N PHE A 358 17.29 5.64 -16.20
CA PHE A 358 16.37 5.01 -17.14
C PHE A 358 15.09 5.85 -17.31
N SER A 359 14.48 6.26 -16.20
CA SER A 359 13.24 7.03 -16.20
C SER A 359 13.37 8.36 -16.94
N LEU A 360 14.50 9.07 -16.75
CA LEU A 360 14.77 10.33 -17.46
C LEU A 360 14.92 10.17 -18.99
N ARG A 361 15.26 8.96 -19.45
CA ARG A 361 15.37 8.67 -20.89
C ARG A 361 14.04 8.17 -21.46
N ILE A 362 13.32 7.32 -20.71
CA ILE A 362 12.13 6.65 -21.23
C ILE A 362 10.85 7.48 -21.11
N ILE A 363 10.68 8.25 -20.03
CA ILE A 363 9.48 9.09 -19.80
C ILE A 363 9.24 10.08 -20.96
N PRO A 364 10.24 10.83 -21.45
CA PRO A 364 10.03 11.73 -22.59
C PRO A 364 9.58 11.01 -23.86
N ILE A 365 10.01 9.76 -24.06
CA ILE A 365 9.58 8.94 -25.22
C ILE A 365 8.11 8.55 -25.05
N ILE A 366 7.72 8.05 -23.85
CA ILE A 366 6.34 7.68 -23.53
C ILE A 366 5.41 8.89 -23.68
N CYS A 367 5.80 10.04 -23.14
CA CYS A 367 5.02 11.27 -23.20
C CYS A 367 4.80 11.76 -24.63
N LYS A 368 5.84 11.70 -25.45
CA LYS A 368 5.76 12.08 -26.87
C LYS A 368 4.85 11.15 -27.66
N GLU A 369 4.92 9.84 -27.40
CA GLU A 369 4.09 8.83 -28.07
C GLU A 369 2.61 8.99 -27.75
N ASN A 370 2.31 9.30 -26.48
CA ASN A 370 0.92 9.38 -26.01
C ASN A 370 0.37 10.82 -25.98
N LYS A 371 1.16 11.81 -26.40
CA LYS A 371 0.81 13.25 -26.36
C LYS A 371 0.38 13.70 -24.96
N ILE A 372 1.07 13.22 -23.93
CA ILE A 372 0.81 13.51 -22.52
C ILE A 372 1.84 14.52 -22.03
N ASP A 373 1.38 15.50 -21.25
CA ASP A 373 2.26 16.45 -20.55
C ASP A 373 2.71 15.86 -19.21
N PHE A 374 4.03 15.91 -18.95
CA PHE A 374 4.64 15.43 -17.71
C PHE A 374 5.76 16.36 -17.29
N ASP A 375 5.71 16.83 -16.04
CA ASP A 375 6.74 17.71 -15.50
C ASP A 375 8.03 16.98 -15.16
N ILE A 376 8.78 16.65 -16.20
CA ILE A 376 10.08 15.95 -16.08
C ILE A 376 11.12 16.81 -15.33
N THR A 377 10.99 18.12 -15.35
CA THR A 377 11.93 19.02 -14.69
C THR A 377 11.77 18.95 -13.17
N ASN A 378 10.54 19.02 -12.69
CA ASN A 378 10.21 18.87 -11.28
C ASN A 378 10.56 17.45 -10.81
N TYR A 379 10.17 16.41 -11.55
CA TYR A 379 10.52 15.01 -11.29
C TYR A 379 12.03 14.83 -11.11
N LYS A 380 12.82 15.27 -12.09
CA LYS A 380 14.28 15.23 -12.06
C LYS A 380 14.87 15.95 -10.85
N PHE A 381 14.36 17.13 -10.53
CA PHE A 381 14.87 17.94 -9.44
C PHE A 381 14.65 17.30 -8.06
N LEU A 382 13.45 16.80 -7.80
CA LEU A 382 13.10 16.23 -6.49
C LEU A 382 13.76 14.87 -6.24
N LEU A 383 13.79 13.99 -7.26
CA LEU A 383 14.42 12.68 -7.12
C LEU A 383 15.94 12.74 -7.03
N LYS A 384 16.56 13.85 -7.45
CA LYS A 384 18.03 14.01 -7.44
C LYS A 384 18.64 13.87 -6.05
N LYS A 385 17.90 14.12 -4.97
CA LYS A 385 18.40 13.96 -3.59
C LYS A 385 18.82 12.52 -3.27
N PHE A 386 18.15 11.55 -3.89
CA PHE A 386 18.39 10.10 -3.72
C PHE A 386 19.33 9.52 -4.79
N TYR A 387 19.67 10.32 -5.79
CA TYR A 387 20.58 9.93 -6.86
C TYR A 387 22.04 10.16 -6.45
N LYS A 388 22.94 9.54 -7.17
CA LYS A 388 24.41 9.59 -6.97
C LYS A 388 24.91 11.02 -6.68
N GLY A 389 25.61 11.16 -5.54
CA GLY A 389 26.08 12.44 -5.02
C GLY A 389 25.02 13.27 -4.29
N GLY A 390 23.78 12.79 -4.15
CA GLY A 390 22.73 13.41 -3.36
C GLY A 390 22.85 13.08 -1.87
N GLN A 391 22.21 13.89 -1.02
CA GLN A 391 22.28 13.73 0.45
C GLN A 391 21.75 12.38 0.94
N LEU A 392 20.76 11.81 0.25
CA LEU A 392 20.05 10.58 0.60
C LEU A 392 20.38 9.41 -0.34
N GLU A 393 21.51 9.50 -1.06
CA GLU A 393 21.92 8.46 -2.03
C GLU A 393 21.92 7.06 -1.41
N LYS A 394 22.47 6.91 -0.20
CA LYS A 394 22.62 5.61 0.45
C LYS A 394 21.29 4.95 0.80
N THR A 395 20.25 5.73 1.08
CA THR A 395 18.95 5.21 1.54
C THR A 395 18.33 4.20 0.57
N LEU A 396 18.48 4.40 -0.75
CA LEU A 396 17.83 3.59 -1.78
C LEU A 396 18.78 2.83 -2.70
N ASN A 397 20.10 2.96 -2.51
CA ASN A 397 21.09 2.38 -3.42
C ASN A 397 22.05 1.38 -2.76
N GLU A 398 22.14 1.35 -1.43
CA GLU A 398 22.95 0.36 -0.73
C GLU A 398 22.19 -0.96 -0.58
N ASP A 399 22.91 -2.04 -0.73
CA ASP A 399 22.34 -3.37 -0.57
C ASP A 399 21.90 -3.59 0.88
N PHE A 400 20.74 -4.14 1.04
CA PHE A 400 20.18 -4.54 2.31
C PHE A 400 20.92 -5.78 2.84
N ASP A 401 21.16 -5.81 4.15
CA ASP A 401 21.69 -6.99 4.82
C ASP A 401 20.64 -8.13 4.77
N THR A 402 20.81 -9.05 3.84
CA THR A 402 19.88 -10.17 3.63
C THR A 402 19.74 -11.07 4.84
N SER A 403 20.71 -11.03 5.79
CA SER A 403 20.61 -11.76 7.06
C SER A 403 19.40 -11.31 7.89
N LEU A 404 18.92 -10.06 7.68
CA LEU A 404 17.72 -9.56 8.35
C LEU A 404 16.45 -10.34 8.01
N PHE A 405 16.38 -10.97 6.84
CA PHE A 405 15.22 -11.80 6.51
C PHE A 405 15.14 -13.08 7.35
N GLU A 406 16.26 -13.54 7.85
CA GLU A 406 16.36 -14.74 8.70
C GLU A 406 16.16 -14.43 10.19
N GLU A 407 16.39 -13.17 10.61
CA GLU A 407 16.27 -12.75 12.00
C GLU A 407 14.83 -12.81 12.49
N PRO A 408 14.52 -13.54 13.56
CA PRO A 408 13.14 -13.68 14.04
C PRO A 408 12.60 -12.41 14.71
N PHE A 409 13.48 -11.57 15.27
CA PHE A 409 13.09 -10.34 15.95
C PHE A 409 13.93 -9.16 15.50
N ILE A 410 13.29 -8.19 14.85
CA ILE A 410 13.92 -6.97 14.35
C ILE A 410 13.20 -5.76 14.92
N VAL A 411 13.95 -4.81 15.44
CA VAL A 411 13.48 -3.51 15.88
C VAL A 411 14.14 -2.42 15.05
N PHE A 412 13.34 -1.62 14.38
CA PHE A 412 13.77 -0.40 13.71
C PHE A 412 13.44 0.80 14.59
N GLU A 413 14.48 1.42 15.13
CA GLU A 413 14.36 2.64 15.93
C GLU A 413 14.56 3.86 15.03
N ILE A 414 13.50 4.60 14.84
CA ILE A 414 13.44 5.73 13.91
C ILE A 414 13.16 7.08 14.57
N ASP A 415 13.32 7.19 15.89
CA ASP A 415 13.12 8.45 16.63
C ASP A 415 13.92 9.62 16.05
N ALA A 416 15.14 9.37 15.57
CA ALA A 416 15.99 10.39 14.99
C ALA A 416 15.43 11.08 13.74
N ILE A 417 14.47 10.44 13.05
CA ILE A 417 13.85 10.96 11.82
C ILE A 417 12.35 11.20 11.95
N LYS A 418 11.76 11.01 13.12
CA LYS A 418 10.29 11.12 13.32
C LYS A 418 9.71 12.47 12.92
N ASP A 419 10.49 13.54 13.09
CA ASP A 419 10.11 14.91 12.77
C ASP A 419 10.50 15.32 11.33
N ASP A 420 11.12 14.42 10.55
CA ASP A 420 11.47 14.65 9.16
C ASP A 420 10.32 14.20 8.24
N PRO A 421 9.56 15.13 7.65
CA PRO A 421 8.38 14.81 6.85
C PRO A 421 8.70 14.11 5.52
N GLU A 422 9.98 14.10 5.11
CA GLU A 422 10.43 13.46 3.88
C GLU A 422 10.98 12.05 4.16
N LEU A 423 11.88 11.92 5.15
CA LEU A 423 12.56 10.66 5.45
C LEU A 423 11.68 9.65 6.21
N PHE A 424 10.91 10.11 7.17
CA PHE A 424 10.11 9.23 8.01
C PHE A 424 9.14 8.35 7.20
N PRO A 425 8.34 8.89 6.27
CA PRO A 425 7.45 8.06 5.46
C PRO A 425 8.21 7.09 4.53
N ILE A 426 9.35 7.51 3.96
CA ILE A 426 10.16 6.67 3.07
C ILE A 426 10.76 5.49 3.81
N VAL A 427 11.38 5.74 4.97
CA VAL A 427 11.98 4.69 5.80
C VAL A 427 10.90 3.72 6.32
N THR A 428 9.76 4.24 6.74
CA THR A 428 8.62 3.41 7.15
C THR A 428 8.15 2.50 6.02
N LEU A 429 8.04 3.03 4.81
CA LEU A 429 7.64 2.24 3.63
C LEU A 429 8.67 1.16 3.31
N ILE A 430 9.97 1.45 3.44
CA ILE A 430 11.06 0.48 3.27
C ILE A 430 10.94 -0.65 4.31
N ILE A 431 10.69 -0.31 5.57
CA ILE A 431 10.52 -1.31 6.64
C ILE A 431 9.32 -2.21 6.37
N MET A 432 8.24 -1.65 5.84
CA MET A 432 7.07 -2.44 5.42
C MET A 432 7.42 -3.42 4.30
N ASP A 433 8.23 -3.03 3.32
CA ASP A 433 8.69 -3.94 2.27
C ASP A 433 9.55 -5.09 2.84
N VAL A 434 10.43 -4.81 3.80
CA VAL A 434 11.19 -5.84 4.54
C VAL A 434 10.23 -6.86 5.19
N PHE A 435 9.18 -6.37 5.84
CA PHE A 435 8.20 -7.25 6.46
C PHE A 435 7.45 -8.11 5.43
N ILE A 436 7.03 -7.53 4.30
CA ILE A 436 6.36 -8.25 3.22
C ILE A 436 7.26 -9.33 2.63
N GLN A 437 8.54 -9.04 2.43
CA GLN A 437 9.50 -10.02 1.95
C GLN A 437 9.70 -11.15 2.96
N LYS A 438 9.81 -10.84 4.26
CA LYS A 438 9.83 -11.87 5.32
C LYS A 438 8.60 -12.75 5.31
N MET A 439 7.41 -12.21 5.03
CA MET A 439 6.17 -13.00 4.95
C MET A 439 6.24 -14.09 3.87
N ARG A 440 6.99 -13.87 2.80
CA ARG A 440 7.11 -14.82 1.68
C ARG A 440 8.13 -15.92 1.93
N LEU A 441 9.19 -15.63 2.68
CA LEU A 441 10.32 -16.55 2.84
C LEU A 441 10.07 -17.68 3.83
N LYS A 442 9.28 -17.46 4.87
CA LYS A 442 9.03 -18.46 5.94
C LYS A 442 7.54 -18.69 6.16
N LYS A 443 7.15 -19.91 6.55
CA LYS A 443 5.75 -20.27 6.84
C LYS A 443 5.30 -19.99 8.29
N ASN A 444 6.21 -19.59 9.18
CA ASN A 444 5.88 -19.25 10.56
C ASN A 444 5.00 -17.98 10.65
N ARG A 445 4.41 -17.75 11.82
CA ARG A 445 3.64 -16.55 12.09
C ARG A 445 4.52 -15.33 12.03
N LYS A 446 3.93 -14.20 11.65
CA LYS A 446 4.62 -12.92 11.56
C LYS A 446 3.77 -11.81 12.16
N ALA A 447 4.42 -10.87 12.82
CA ALA A 447 3.80 -9.68 13.37
C ALA A 447 4.58 -8.43 12.94
N LEU A 448 3.85 -7.45 12.42
CA LEU A 448 4.35 -6.09 12.23
C LEU A 448 3.74 -5.22 13.31
N ILE A 449 4.58 -4.50 14.03
CA ILE A 449 4.17 -3.56 15.08
C ILE A 449 4.69 -2.19 14.70
N ILE A 450 3.82 -1.21 14.68
CA ILE A 450 4.18 0.18 14.43
C ILE A 450 3.74 0.98 15.64
N GLU A 451 4.68 1.49 16.42
CA GLU A 451 4.41 2.46 17.48
C GLU A 451 4.25 3.86 16.88
N GLU A 452 3.46 4.69 17.55
CA GLU A 452 3.16 6.06 17.12
C GLU A 452 2.65 6.17 15.67
N ALA A 453 1.81 5.21 15.24
CA ALA A 453 1.33 5.08 13.86
C ALA A 453 0.53 6.28 13.31
N TRP A 454 0.30 7.30 14.14
CA TRP A 454 -0.33 8.58 13.73
C TRP A 454 0.67 9.64 13.28
N LEU A 455 1.96 9.44 13.46
CA LEU A 455 3.02 10.32 12.94
C LEU A 455 3.18 10.13 11.44
#